data_0a224be2f03a977a8b312f02bb83dcc8
#
_entry.id   0a224be2f03a977a8b312f02bb83dcc8
#
_cell.length_a   1.000
_cell.length_b   1.000
_cell.length_c   1.000
_cell.angle_alpha   90.00
_cell.angle_beta   90.00
_cell.angle_gamma   90.00
#
_symmetry.space_group_name_H-M   'P 1'
#
loop_
_entity.id
_entity.type
_entity.pdbx_description
1 polymer ?
#
loop_
_entity_poly.entity_id
_entity_poly.type
_entity_poly.pdbx_seq_one_letter_code
_entity_poly.pdbx_strand_id
1 'polypeptide(L)'
;MPRTCADYEERRDKALELFALKGFGQVSMRELAAHVGLTAGSLYHHFPSKQHLLFDLIEELYEELLATLHPSGRGRDATARLSAVIRAHWELHAERPLQFRLAERDLCCLSEEQQAQIAGMRQDYEQRLLALIAPTSRLSGPALQASAQVVASLLNSLPGWLQNSAAPEAQRLALMESMLRGAIERGLPAGISSAA
;
A
#
# COMPACT_ATOMS: atom_id res chain seq x y z
N MET A 1 5.24 31.42 17.25
CA MET A 1 6.06 30.21 17.36
C MET A 1 6.07 29.53 16.00
N PRO A 2 7.20 29.25 15.37
CA PRO A 2 7.22 28.48 14.15
C PRO A 2 6.64 27.09 14.45
N ARG A 3 5.58 26.71 13.72
CA ARG A 3 4.93 25.41 13.81
C ARG A 3 5.93 24.37 13.37
N THR A 4 6.29 23.46 14.23
CA THR A 4 7.26 22.40 13.95
C THR A 4 6.63 21.38 12.98
N CYS A 5 7.44 20.75 12.15
CA CYS A 5 7.04 19.65 11.27
C CYS A 5 6.29 18.57 12.09
N ALA A 6 6.73 18.33 13.32
CA ALA A 6 6.12 17.41 14.27
C ALA A 6 4.63 17.74 14.57
N ASP A 7 4.25 19.02 14.70
CA ASP A 7 2.85 19.40 14.93
C ASP A 7 1.95 19.10 13.74
N TYR A 8 2.50 19.14 12.52
CA TYR A 8 1.77 18.83 11.29
C TYR A 8 1.54 17.31 11.17
N GLU A 9 2.57 16.52 11.38
CA GLU A 9 2.48 15.05 11.35
C GLU A 9 1.52 14.52 12.43
N GLU A 10 1.60 15.01 13.67
CA GLU A 10 0.66 14.61 14.73
C GLU A 10 -0.79 14.87 14.34
N ARG A 11 -1.06 15.96 13.63
CA ARG A 11 -2.42 16.28 13.16
C ARG A 11 -2.87 15.38 12.02
N ARG A 12 -1.96 15.02 11.13
CA ARG A 12 -2.24 14.04 10.07
C ARG A 12 -2.59 12.68 10.66
N ASP A 13 -1.82 12.22 11.64
CA ASP A 13 -2.08 10.95 12.33
C ASP A 13 -3.44 10.93 13.02
N LYS A 14 -3.79 12.00 13.74
CA LYS A 14 -5.13 12.15 14.35
C LYS A 14 -6.25 12.14 13.29
N ALA A 15 -6.03 12.80 12.17
CA ALA A 15 -7.00 12.79 11.07
C ALA A 15 -7.16 11.41 10.46
N LEU A 16 -6.06 10.70 10.25
CA LEU A 16 -6.04 9.32 9.79
C LEU A 16 -6.83 8.40 10.74
N GLU A 17 -6.60 8.50 12.05
CA GLU A 17 -7.35 7.74 13.06
C GLU A 17 -8.86 8.00 12.96
N LEU A 18 -9.25 9.28 12.85
CA LEU A 18 -10.65 9.64 12.75
C LEU A 18 -11.30 9.10 11.48
N PHE A 19 -10.64 9.23 10.33
CA PHE A 19 -11.12 8.67 9.07
C PHE A 19 -11.21 7.14 9.12
N ALA A 20 -10.19 6.48 9.66
CA ALA A 20 -10.18 5.03 9.77
C ALA A 20 -11.29 4.49 10.68
N LEU A 21 -11.59 5.21 11.77
CA LEU A 21 -12.61 4.82 12.73
C LEU A 21 -14.04 5.03 12.21
N LYS A 22 -14.34 6.23 11.71
CA LYS A 22 -15.70 6.62 11.33
C LYS A 22 -16.04 6.44 9.87
N GLY A 23 -15.03 6.37 8.99
CA GLY A 23 -15.19 6.48 7.56
C GLY A 23 -15.09 7.92 7.08
N PHE A 24 -14.36 8.15 6.00
CA PHE A 24 -14.14 9.48 5.43
C PHE A 24 -15.45 10.25 5.17
N GLY A 25 -16.44 9.56 4.58
CA GLY A 25 -17.74 10.18 4.23
C GLY A 25 -18.51 10.72 5.42
N GLN A 26 -18.34 10.15 6.61
CA GLN A 26 -19.07 10.53 7.83
C GLN A 26 -18.40 11.66 8.61
N VAL A 27 -17.15 12.01 8.30
CA VAL A 27 -16.40 13.03 9.02
C VAL A 27 -16.61 14.41 8.38
N SER A 28 -17.15 15.37 9.13
CA SER A 28 -17.24 16.76 8.70
C SER A 28 -15.94 17.52 8.97
N MET A 29 -15.70 18.63 8.25
CA MET A 29 -14.55 19.51 8.49
C MET A 29 -14.54 20.11 9.92
N ARG A 30 -15.71 20.35 10.51
CA ARG A 30 -15.81 20.84 11.91
C ARG A 30 -15.38 19.78 12.92
N GLU A 31 -15.81 18.55 12.70
CA GLU A 31 -15.45 17.42 13.54
C GLU A 31 -13.96 17.11 13.42
N LEU A 32 -13.41 17.13 12.19
CA LEU A 32 -11.98 16.97 11.94
C LEU A 32 -11.17 18.05 12.67
N ALA A 33 -11.57 19.32 12.55
CA ALA A 33 -10.91 20.43 13.25
C ALA A 33 -10.90 20.21 14.77
N ALA A 34 -12.03 19.88 15.35
CA ALA A 34 -12.14 19.61 16.79
C ALA A 34 -11.25 18.43 17.21
N HIS A 35 -11.21 17.36 16.42
CA HIS A 35 -10.41 16.17 16.71
C HIS A 35 -8.90 16.44 16.68
N VAL A 36 -8.43 17.23 15.72
CA VAL A 36 -7.00 17.61 15.60
C VAL A 36 -6.62 18.82 16.48
N GLY A 37 -7.54 19.32 17.30
CA GLY A 37 -7.29 20.43 18.23
C GLY A 37 -7.19 21.80 17.55
N LEU A 38 -7.90 22.02 16.44
CA LEU A 38 -7.92 23.27 15.67
C LEU A 38 -9.32 23.85 15.58
N THR A 39 -9.39 25.17 15.27
CA THR A 39 -10.62 25.76 14.74
C THR A 39 -10.82 25.38 13.28
N ALA A 40 -12.06 25.40 12.78
CA ALA A 40 -12.34 25.12 11.37
C ALA A 40 -11.54 26.05 10.44
N GLY A 41 -11.43 27.35 10.75
CA GLY A 41 -10.64 28.30 9.99
C GLY A 41 -9.15 27.95 9.96
N SER A 42 -8.58 27.56 11.12
CA SER A 42 -7.17 27.13 11.18
C SER A 42 -6.92 25.84 10.40
N LEU A 43 -7.90 24.92 10.36
CA LEU A 43 -7.77 23.67 9.62
C LEU A 43 -7.59 23.92 8.12
N TYR A 44 -8.34 24.85 7.52
CA TYR A 44 -8.22 25.20 6.09
C TYR A 44 -6.87 25.80 5.72
N HIS A 45 -6.13 26.38 6.68
CA HIS A 45 -4.75 26.83 6.43
C HIS A 45 -3.74 25.66 6.36
N HIS A 46 -4.08 24.48 6.92
CA HIS A 46 -3.25 23.30 6.89
C HIS A 46 -3.66 22.36 5.77
N PHE A 47 -4.97 22.17 5.61
CA PHE A 47 -5.55 21.22 4.68
C PHE A 47 -6.64 21.92 3.86
N PRO A 48 -6.43 22.19 2.57
CA PRO A 48 -7.39 22.89 1.71
C PRO A 48 -8.78 22.25 1.71
N SER A 49 -8.82 20.91 1.80
CA SER A 49 -10.05 20.14 2.00
C SER A 49 -9.72 18.81 2.69
N LYS A 50 -10.74 18.15 3.23
CA LYS A 50 -10.56 16.79 3.76
C LYS A 50 -10.18 15.79 2.65
N GLN A 51 -10.57 16.06 1.41
CA GLN A 51 -10.26 15.24 0.24
C GLN A 51 -8.78 15.32 -0.16
N HIS A 52 -8.15 16.51 -0.05
CA HIS A 52 -6.70 16.64 -0.20
C HIS A 52 -5.95 15.86 0.88
N LEU A 53 -6.39 15.98 2.14
CA LEU A 53 -5.77 15.22 3.23
C LEU A 53 -5.92 13.70 3.03
N LEU A 54 -7.08 13.23 2.57
CA LEU A 54 -7.26 11.82 2.23
C LEU A 54 -6.30 11.38 1.11
N PHE A 55 -6.17 12.23 0.08
CA PHE A 55 -5.26 11.98 -1.04
C PHE A 55 -3.80 11.88 -0.55
N ASP A 56 -3.33 12.86 0.23
CA ASP A 56 -1.97 12.88 0.78
C ASP A 56 -1.66 11.61 1.61
N LEU A 57 -2.62 11.15 2.42
CA LEU A 57 -2.47 9.93 3.23
C LEU A 57 -2.39 8.66 2.39
N ILE A 58 -3.15 8.59 1.29
CA ILE A 58 -3.13 7.44 0.37
C ILE A 58 -1.91 7.49 -0.54
N GLU A 59 -1.53 8.68 -1.05
CA GLU A 59 -0.35 8.89 -1.87
C GLU A 59 0.92 8.45 -1.13
N GLU A 60 1.10 8.89 0.12
CA GLU A 60 2.22 8.49 0.98
C GLU A 60 2.32 6.96 1.13
N LEU A 61 1.20 6.27 1.32
CA LEU A 61 1.20 4.82 1.38
C LEU A 61 1.73 4.19 0.09
N TYR A 62 1.35 4.71 -1.09
CA TYR A 62 1.85 4.19 -2.36
C TYR A 62 3.33 4.52 -2.58
N GLU A 63 3.83 5.67 -2.09
CA GLU A 63 5.26 5.98 -2.07
C GLU A 63 6.04 4.99 -1.19
N GLU A 64 5.54 4.69 0.00
CA GLU A 64 6.12 3.68 0.90
C GLU A 64 6.07 2.28 0.28
N LEU A 65 4.96 1.88 -0.37
CA LEU A 65 4.86 0.62 -1.11
C LEU A 65 5.91 0.53 -2.23
N LEU A 66 6.10 1.59 -3.00
CA LEU A 66 7.14 1.65 -4.02
C LEU A 66 8.54 1.53 -3.41
N ALA A 67 8.76 2.11 -2.23
CA ALA A 67 10.03 1.99 -1.52
C ALA A 67 10.34 0.55 -1.09
N THR A 68 9.32 -0.27 -0.76
CA THR A 68 9.51 -1.69 -0.42
C THR A 68 10.08 -2.52 -1.58
N LEU A 69 9.95 -2.05 -2.82
CA LEU A 69 10.43 -2.73 -4.01
C LEU A 69 11.88 -2.41 -4.37
N HIS A 70 12.56 -1.56 -3.60
CA HIS A 70 13.97 -1.26 -3.84
C HIS A 70 14.82 -2.49 -3.50
N PRO A 71 15.59 -3.03 -4.46
CA PRO A 71 16.33 -4.25 -4.25
C PRO A 71 17.49 -4.00 -3.27
N SER A 72 17.27 -4.35 -2.02
CA SER A 72 18.36 -4.48 -1.05
C SER A 72 19.14 -5.77 -1.36
N GLY A 73 20.04 -5.71 -2.34
CA GLY A 73 20.92 -6.84 -2.66
C GLY A 73 20.99 -7.19 -4.14
N ARG A 74 21.89 -6.54 -4.87
CA ARG A 74 22.39 -7.04 -6.16
C ARG A 74 22.96 -8.46 -5.95
N GLY A 75 22.45 -9.46 -6.68
CA GLY A 75 22.96 -10.83 -6.63
C GLY A 75 22.10 -11.87 -5.92
N ARG A 76 20.96 -11.51 -5.32
CA ARG A 76 20.02 -12.48 -4.76
C ARG A 76 19.23 -13.18 -5.86
N ASP A 77 18.95 -14.46 -5.66
CA ASP A 77 18.06 -15.22 -6.54
C ASP A 77 16.60 -14.69 -6.47
N ALA A 78 15.75 -15.14 -7.38
CA ALA A 78 14.35 -14.68 -7.44
C ALA A 78 13.58 -15.02 -6.15
N THR A 79 13.88 -16.15 -5.53
CA THR A 79 13.27 -16.61 -4.30
C THR A 79 13.61 -15.68 -3.12
N ALA A 80 14.88 -15.33 -2.98
CA ALA A 80 15.33 -14.42 -1.92
C ALA A 80 14.80 -13.00 -2.12
N ARG A 81 14.64 -12.54 -3.38
CA ARG A 81 14.01 -11.25 -3.68
C ARG A 81 12.53 -11.24 -3.28
N LEU A 82 11.79 -12.29 -3.63
CA LEU A 82 10.39 -12.44 -3.26
C LEU A 82 10.20 -12.44 -1.74
N SER A 83 10.97 -13.23 -0.99
CA SER A 83 10.90 -13.26 0.47
C SER A 83 11.21 -11.89 1.08
N ALA A 84 12.15 -11.13 0.52
CA ALA A 84 12.45 -9.77 0.98
C ALA A 84 11.28 -8.81 0.76
N VAL A 85 10.63 -8.86 -0.41
CA VAL A 85 9.44 -8.05 -0.71
C VAL A 85 8.29 -8.39 0.24
N ILE A 86 8.02 -9.70 0.43
CA ILE A 86 6.94 -10.15 1.33
C ILE A 86 7.18 -9.64 2.74
N ARG A 87 8.41 -9.74 3.26
CA ARG A 87 8.75 -9.23 4.58
C ARG A 87 8.58 -7.72 4.69
N ALA A 88 9.07 -6.95 3.73
CA ALA A 88 8.92 -5.50 3.71
C ALA A 88 7.44 -5.08 3.70
N HIS A 89 6.58 -5.78 2.94
CA HIS A 89 5.13 -5.54 2.94
C HIS A 89 4.49 -5.92 4.28
N TRP A 90 4.92 -7.02 4.88
CA TRP A 90 4.46 -7.43 6.21
C TRP A 90 4.76 -6.37 7.27
N GLU A 91 5.99 -5.86 7.27
CA GLU A 91 6.45 -4.81 8.18
C GLU A 91 5.68 -3.51 7.94
N LEU A 92 5.53 -3.08 6.68
CA LEU A 92 4.75 -1.88 6.34
C LEU A 92 3.29 -1.98 6.77
N HIS A 93 2.65 -3.14 6.61
CA HIS A 93 1.30 -3.37 7.10
C HIS A 93 1.18 -3.28 8.62
N ALA A 94 2.20 -3.72 9.36
CA ALA A 94 2.24 -3.62 10.81
C ALA A 94 2.44 -2.15 11.26
N GLU A 95 3.18 -1.37 10.50
CA GLU A 95 3.47 0.05 10.79
C GLU A 95 2.33 0.98 10.36
N ARG A 96 1.63 0.66 9.25
CA ARG A 96 0.66 1.53 8.57
C ARG A 96 -0.75 0.93 8.40
N PRO A 97 -1.30 0.20 9.39
CA PRO A 97 -2.56 -0.54 9.20
C PRO A 97 -3.76 0.36 8.87
N LEU A 98 -3.77 1.62 9.34
CA LEU A 98 -4.85 2.56 9.11
C LEU A 98 -4.83 3.12 7.70
N GLN A 99 -3.63 3.39 7.13
CA GLN A 99 -3.49 3.84 5.74
C GLN A 99 -3.95 2.77 4.77
N PHE A 100 -3.58 1.49 4.98
CA PHE A 100 -4.09 0.39 4.15
C PHE A 100 -5.62 0.31 4.19
N ARG A 101 -6.21 0.42 5.37
CA ARG A 101 -7.68 0.45 5.51
C ARG A 101 -8.31 1.61 4.75
N LEU A 102 -7.70 2.80 4.81
CA LEU A 102 -8.16 3.98 4.09
C LEU A 102 -8.08 3.76 2.57
N ALA A 103 -6.94 3.32 2.07
CA ALA A 103 -6.73 3.07 0.65
C ALA A 103 -7.68 2.00 0.09
N GLU A 104 -8.03 0.98 0.87
CA GLU A 104 -8.98 -0.04 0.46
C GLU A 104 -10.43 0.47 0.45
N ARG A 105 -10.85 1.23 1.48
CA ARG A 105 -12.24 1.61 1.69
C ARG A 105 -12.63 2.93 1.03
N ASP A 106 -11.79 3.95 1.17
CA ASP A 106 -12.15 5.34 0.91
C ASP A 106 -11.55 5.93 -0.40
N LEU A 107 -10.83 5.14 -1.19
CA LEU A 107 -10.27 5.56 -2.48
C LEU A 107 -11.34 6.17 -3.41
N CYS A 108 -12.55 5.61 -3.41
CA CYS A 108 -13.69 6.11 -4.20
C CYS A 108 -14.18 7.52 -3.78
N CYS A 109 -13.73 8.02 -2.64
CA CYS A 109 -14.07 9.36 -2.14
C CYS A 109 -13.13 10.47 -2.68
N LEU A 110 -12.07 10.10 -3.39
CA LEU A 110 -11.16 11.02 -4.07
C LEU A 110 -11.82 11.61 -5.34
N SER A 111 -11.31 12.75 -5.82
CA SER A 111 -11.70 13.27 -7.13
C SER A 111 -11.23 12.35 -8.26
N GLU A 112 -11.83 12.44 -9.44
CA GLU A 112 -11.43 11.66 -10.62
C GLU A 112 -9.93 11.85 -10.94
N GLU A 113 -9.44 13.08 -10.84
CA GLU A 113 -8.02 13.41 -11.06
C GLU A 113 -7.12 12.71 -10.03
N GLN A 114 -7.46 12.79 -8.74
CA GLN A 114 -6.73 12.13 -7.67
C GLN A 114 -6.76 10.60 -7.79
N GLN A 115 -7.92 10.04 -8.16
CA GLN A 115 -8.05 8.61 -8.43
C GLN A 115 -7.15 8.19 -9.60
N ALA A 116 -7.06 9.00 -10.65
CA ALA A 116 -6.17 8.72 -11.78
C ALA A 116 -4.69 8.77 -11.38
N GLN A 117 -4.29 9.71 -10.51
CA GLN A 117 -2.92 9.78 -9.97
C GLN A 117 -2.59 8.51 -9.16
N ILE A 118 -3.45 8.11 -8.22
CA ILE A 118 -3.25 6.89 -7.43
C ILE A 118 -3.23 5.64 -8.33
N ALA A 119 -4.10 5.58 -9.35
CA ALA A 119 -4.08 4.49 -10.34
C ALA A 119 -2.76 4.40 -11.09
N GLY A 120 -2.15 5.55 -11.44
CA GLY A 120 -0.81 5.62 -12.04
C GLY A 120 0.28 5.07 -11.10
N MET A 121 0.26 5.47 -9.84
CA MET A 121 1.22 4.97 -8.83
C MET A 121 1.07 3.46 -8.61
N ARG A 122 -0.17 2.96 -8.56
CA ARG A 122 -0.46 1.53 -8.46
C ARG A 122 0.07 0.77 -9.67
N GLN A 123 -0.11 1.31 -10.88
CA GLN A 123 0.40 0.68 -12.10
C GLN A 123 1.94 0.63 -12.11
N ASP A 124 2.63 1.70 -11.67
CA ASP A 124 4.08 1.71 -11.53
C ASP A 124 4.56 0.66 -10.51
N TYR A 125 3.88 0.59 -9.37
CA TYR A 125 4.15 -0.42 -8.36
C TYR A 125 3.99 -1.86 -8.93
N GLU A 126 2.89 -2.16 -9.62
CA GLU A 126 2.64 -3.46 -10.23
C GLU A 126 3.70 -3.84 -11.27
N GLN A 127 4.13 -2.87 -12.10
CA GLN A 127 5.18 -3.08 -13.11
C GLN A 127 6.54 -3.37 -12.46
N ARG A 128 6.93 -2.61 -11.45
CA ARG A 128 8.20 -2.82 -10.72
C ARG A 128 8.18 -4.13 -9.95
N LEU A 129 7.07 -4.47 -9.32
CA LEU A 129 6.90 -5.75 -8.64
C LEU A 129 7.10 -6.91 -9.62
N LEU A 130 6.46 -6.88 -10.79
CA LEU A 130 6.64 -7.89 -11.85
C LEU A 130 8.08 -8.02 -12.29
N ALA A 131 8.74 -6.92 -12.59
CA ALA A 131 10.15 -6.93 -13.02
C ALA A 131 11.05 -7.60 -11.96
N LEU A 132 10.65 -7.52 -10.70
CA LEU A 132 11.42 -8.04 -9.58
C LEU A 132 11.18 -9.54 -9.34
N ILE A 133 9.92 -10.00 -9.43
CA ILE A 133 9.52 -11.38 -9.06
C ILE A 133 9.41 -12.33 -10.23
N ALA A 134 9.16 -11.84 -11.43
CA ALA A 134 8.94 -12.67 -12.64
C ALA A 134 9.57 -12.06 -13.90
N PRO A 135 10.89 -11.76 -13.89
CA PRO A 135 11.56 -11.10 -15.01
C PRO A 135 11.54 -11.93 -16.32
N THR A 136 11.29 -13.24 -16.23
CA THR A 136 11.29 -14.19 -17.36
C THR A 136 9.92 -14.84 -17.58
N SER A 137 8.82 -14.17 -17.19
CA SER A 137 7.48 -14.71 -17.42
C SER A 137 7.19 -14.93 -18.92
N ARG A 138 6.48 -16.01 -19.23
CA ARG A 138 5.97 -16.29 -20.59
C ARG A 138 4.72 -15.49 -20.93
N LEU A 139 4.05 -14.94 -19.93
CA LEU A 139 2.88 -14.13 -20.16
C LEU A 139 3.28 -12.78 -20.75
N SER A 140 2.40 -12.21 -21.53
CA SER A 140 2.55 -10.87 -22.12
C SER A 140 1.20 -10.16 -22.19
N GLY A 141 1.24 -8.86 -22.40
CA GLY A 141 0.04 -8.05 -22.57
C GLY A 141 -0.95 -8.15 -21.40
N PRO A 142 -2.25 -8.23 -21.67
CA PRO A 142 -3.29 -8.19 -20.63
C PRO A 142 -3.20 -9.31 -19.59
N ALA A 143 -2.76 -10.52 -19.99
CA ALA A 143 -2.64 -11.65 -19.07
C ALA A 143 -1.53 -11.41 -18.02
N LEU A 144 -0.39 -10.86 -18.45
CA LEU A 144 0.69 -10.49 -17.54
C LEU A 144 0.25 -9.41 -16.57
N GLN A 145 -0.44 -8.38 -17.06
CA GLN A 145 -0.97 -7.30 -16.24
C GLN A 145 -1.98 -7.80 -15.20
N ALA A 146 -2.93 -8.65 -15.60
CA ALA A 146 -3.91 -9.22 -14.68
C ALA A 146 -3.23 -10.07 -13.58
N SER A 147 -2.20 -10.86 -13.94
CA SER A 147 -1.43 -11.63 -12.96
C SER A 147 -0.68 -10.74 -11.98
N ALA A 148 -0.13 -9.61 -12.45
CA ALA A 148 0.51 -8.61 -11.60
C ALA A 148 -0.47 -8.03 -10.58
N GLN A 149 -1.66 -7.64 -11.04
CA GLN A 149 -2.70 -7.09 -10.19
C GLN A 149 -3.14 -8.08 -9.11
N VAL A 150 -3.27 -9.37 -9.45
CA VAL A 150 -3.60 -10.41 -8.47
C VAL A 150 -2.50 -10.54 -7.42
N VAL A 151 -1.23 -10.62 -7.83
CA VAL A 151 -0.11 -10.75 -6.89
C VAL A 151 0.00 -9.51 -6.00
N ALA A 152 -0.11 -8.31 -6.58
CA ALA A 152 -0.11 -7.05 -5.82
C ALA A 152 -1.28 -6.98 -4.83
N SER A 153 -2.48 -7.39 -5.24
CA SER A 153 -3.66 -7.43 -4.37
C SER A 153 -3.46 -8.40 -3.20
N LEU A 154 -2.88 -9.58 -3.45
CA LEU A 154 -2.56 -10.53 -2.38
C LEU A 154 -1.51 -9.97 -1.41
N LEU A 155 -0.45 -9.33 -1.92
CA LEU A 155 0.57 -8.67 -1.08
C LEU A 155 -0.04 -7.61 -0.17
N ASN A 156 -0.98 -6.83 -0.69
CA ASN A 156 -1.58 -5.71 0.03
C ASN A 156 -2.72 -6.13 0.97
N SER A 157 -3.39 -7.27 0.76
CA SER A 157 -4.55 -7.68 1.56
C SER A 157 -4.24 -8.80 2.56
N LEU A 158 -3.36 -9.76 2.21
CA LEU A 158 -3.06 -10.91 3.07
C LEU A 158 -2.56 -10.53 4.47
N PRO A 159 -1.66 -9.54 4.66
CA PRO A 159 -1.23 -9.17 5.99
C PRO A 159 -2.38 -8.74 6.89
N GLY A 160 -3.30 -7.90 6.38
CA GLY A 160 -4.47 -7.44 7.13
C GLY A 160 -5.40 -8.58 7.56
N TRP A 161 -5.60 -9.59 6.69
CA TRP A 161 -6.40 -10.77 7.03
C TRP A 161 -5.71 -11.67 8.06
N LEU A 162 -4.40 -11.85 7.91
CA LEU A 162 -3.62 -12.72 8.78
C LEU A 162 -3.37 -12.10 10.16
N GLN A 163 -3.33 -10.77 10.30
CA GLN A 163 -3.18 -10.09 11.59
C GLN A 163 -4.25 -10.47 12.61
N ASN A 164 -5.48 -10.78 12.15
CA ASN A 164 -6.58 -11.20 13.01
C ASN A 164 -6.54 -12.71 13.37
N SER A 165 -5.58 -13.45 12.85
CA SER A 165 -5.41 -14.88 13.16
C SER A 165 -4.73 -15.07 14.51
N ALA A 166 -5.16 -16.09 15.28
CA ALA A 166 -4.51 -16.50 16.53
C ALA A 166 -3.16 -17.20 16.32
N ALA A 167 -2.75 -17.46 15.07
CA ALA A 167 -1.48 -18.12 14.77
C ALA A 167 -0.29 -17.22 15.14
N PRO A 168 0.84 -17.80 15.60
CA PRO A 168 2.07 -17.05 15.81
C PRO A 168 2.54 -16.30 14.56
N GLU A 169 3.18 -15.15 14.73
CA GLU A 169 3.61 -14.29 13.62
C GLU A 169 4.45 -15.03 12.57
N ALA A 170 5.40 -15.83 13.01
CA ALA A 170 6.24 -16.64 12.13
C ALA A 170 5.43 -17.59 11.23
N GLN A 171 4.33 -18.18 11.76
CA GLN A 171 3.44 -19.04 10.98
C GLN A 171 2.60 -18.24 10.00
N ARG A 172 2.13 -17.06 10.38
CA ARG A 172 1.37 -16.15 9.51
C ARG A 172 2.23 -15.70 8.33
N LEU A 173 3.48 -15.31 8.58
CA LEU A 173 4.42 -14.91 7.54
C LEU A 173 4.75 -16.08 6.60
N ALA A 174 5.01 -17.28 7.15
CA ALA A 174 5.26 -18.47 6.36
C ALA A 174 4.06 -18.85 5.47
N LEU A 175 2.84 -18.69 5.98
CA LEU A 175 1.61 -18.92 5.21
C LEU A 175 1.49 -17.91 4.05
N MET A 176 1.72 -16.63 4.31
CA MET A 176 1.75 -15.60 3.29
C MET A 176 2.79 -15.90 2.20
N GLU A 177 4.01 -16.25 2.59
CA GLU A 177 5.06 -16.65 1.64
C GLU A 177 4.63 -17.84 0.77
N SER A 178 4.05 -18.87 1.36
CA SER A 178 3.58 -20.06 0.66
C SER A 178 2.48 -19.73 -0.36
N MET A 179 1.50 -18.94 0.03
CA MET A 179 0.38 -18.52 -0.84
C MET A 179 0.88 -17.69 -2.02
N LEU A 180 1.73 -16.68 -1.76
CA LEU A 180 2.28 -15.81 -2.80
C LEU A 180 3.17 -16.57 -3.76
N ARG A 181 4.03 -17.46 -3.25
CA ARG A 181 4.87 -18.32 -4.08
C ARG A 181 4.03 -19.20 -5.00
N GLY A 182 3.00 -19.86 -4.46
CA GLY A 182 2.09 -20.66 -5.26
C GLY A 182 1.32 -19.86 -6.30
N ALA A 183 0.90 -18.64 -5.99
CA ALA A 183 0.24 -17.73 -6.92
C ALA A 183 1.20 -17.29 -8.06
N ILE A 184 2.44 -16.97 -7.74
CA ILE A 184 3.47 -16.57 -8.73
C ILE A 184 3.83 -17.75 -9.63
N GLU A 185 4.12 -18.92 -9.08
CA GLU A 185 4.52 -20.10 -9.85
C GLU A 185 3.47 -20.55 -10.88
N ARG A 186 2.19 -20.44 -10.52
CA ARG A 186 1.07 -20.83 -11.40
C ARG A 186 0.57 -19.68 -12.27
N GLY A 187 0.55 -18.46 -11.72
CA GLY A 187 0.03 -17.29 -12.39
C GLY A 187 1.04 -16.58 -13.29
N LEU A 188 2.34 -16.81 -13.07
CA LEU A 188 3.45 -16.20 -13.82
C LEU A 188 4.48 -17.28 -14.24
N PRO A 189 4.08 -18.26 -15.08
CA PRO A 189 4.97 -19.34 -15.45
C PRO A 189 6.25 -18.81 -16.12
N ALA A 190 7.41 -19.29 -15.66
CA ALA A 190 8.70 -18.91 -16.22
C ALA A 190 8.82 -19.37 -17.68
N GLY A 191 9.46 -18.57 -18.51
CA GLY A 191 9.90 -18.99 -19.84
C GLY A 191 10.88 -20.16 -19.72
N ILE A 192 10.74 -21.20 -20.54
CA ILE A 192 11.82 -22.15 -20.71
C ILE A 192 12.97 -21.34 -21.31
N SER A 193 14.09 -21.22 -20.60
CA SER A 193 15.32 -20.73 -21.19
C SER A 193 15.65 -21.74 -22.29
N SER A 194 15.49 -21.35 -23.56
CA SER A 194 16.01 -22.12 -24.69
C SER A 194 17.52 -22.03 -24.60
N ALA A 195 18.11 -22.97 -23.85
CA ALA A 195 19.54 -23.23 -23.99
C ALA A 195 19.70 -23.93 -25.36
N ALA A 196 20.16 -23.15 -26.33
CA ALA A 196 20.73 -23.64 -27.57
C ALA A 196 22.24 -23.39 -27.53
#